data_d1bd3c547d00d207b791f7f69b07c403
#
_entry.id   d1bd3c547d00d207b791f7f69b07c403
#
_cell.length_a   1.000
_cell.length_b   1.000
_cell.length_c   1.000
_cell.angle_alpha   90.00
_cell.angle_beta   90.00
_cell.angle_gamma   90.00
#
_symmetry.space_group_name_H-M   'P 1'
#
loop_
_entity.id
_entity.type
_entity.pdbx_description
1 polymer ?
#
loop_
_entity_poly.entity_id
_entity_poly.type
_entity_poly.pdbx_seq_one_letter_code
_entity_poly.pdbx_strand_id
1 'polypeptide(L)'
;LHGDQKLAQAKQDAANTINGLTHLNTAQREQIINKNTNSKTRSEVAENLNNAQALDQAMKSLENVVAESNNVKNSSKYLNEDSKFQDQYDQKVTEAKDLINQTTNPTLEPNKVDIIKNRVLAAENNLLGAEKLAYDKAKAQYDIDDMKNLNDAQKQSIVKAIKNAPLRTEVKQLLQQAKDLDNDMKALKDKTQQVIIDKASPNYTESSDDRKETLNQSLNNAEAIINKTNGTDANKEQVEQVLNPVSYTHLRA
;
A
#
# COMPACT_ATOMS: atom_id res chain seq x y z
N LEU A 1 55.80 14.95 -37.17
CA LEU A 1 55.80 16.32 -36.69
C LEU A 1 54.43 17.01 -36.76
N HIS A 2 53.30 16.35 -36.40
CA HIS A 2 51.98 16.96 -36.27
C HIS A 2 51.29 16.50 -35.01
N GLY A 3 52.07 16.13 -33.96
CA GLY A 3 51.54 15.63 -32.72
C GLY A 3 50.65 16.61 -31.99
N ASP A 4 51.05 17.89 -31.93
CA ASP A 4 50.29 18.96 -31.28
C ASP A 4 48.97 19.24 -31.95
N GLN A 5 48.97 19.22 -33.31
CA GLN A 5 47.74 19.41 -34.10
C GLN A 5 46.76 18.23 -33.92
N LYS A 6 47.30 17.00 -33.87
CA LYS A 6 46.49 15.81 -33.63
C LYS A 6 45.91 15.79 -32.21
N LEU A 7 46.68 16.25 -31.23
CA LEU A 7 46.17 16.39 -29.84
C LEU A 7 45.07 17.47 -29.78
N ALA A 8 45.27 18.63 -30.39
CA ALA A 8 44.30 19.70 -30.41
C ALA A 8 43.00 19.25 -31.07
N GLN A 9 43.06 18.52 -32.20
CA GLN A 9 41.90 17.97 -32.86
C GLN A 9 41.17 16.94 -32.00
N ALA A 10 41.91 16.04 -31.35
CA ALA A 10 41.33 15.05 -30.45
C ALA A 10 40.59 15.72 -29.29
N LYS A 11 41.15 16.77 -28.69
CA LYS A 11 40.48 17.54 -27.61
C LYS A 11 39.22 18.20 -28.10
N GLN A 12 39.19 18.77 -29.29
CA GLN A 12 38.00 19.42 -29.86
C GLN A 12 36.92 18.41 -30.15
N ASP A 13 37.25 17.27 -30.76
CA ASP A 13 36.30 16.20 -31.04
C ASP A 13 35.70 15.64 -29.73
N ALA A 14 36.54 15.39 -28.73
CA ALA A 14 36.11 14.94 -27.42
C ALA A 14 35.21 15.97 -26.74
N ALA A 15 35.58 17.26 -26.76
CA ALA A 15 34.75 18.33 -26.19
C ALA A 15 33.36 18.39 -26.84
N ASN A 16 33.28 18.27 -28.15
CA ASN A 16 32.00 18.23 -28.87
C ASN A 16 31.14 17.03 -28.42
N THR A 17 31.74 15.85 -28.26
CA THR A 17 31.04 14.66 -27.79
C THR A 17 30.56 14.84 -26.36
N ILE A 18 31.44 15.31 -25.44
CA ILE A 18 31.10 15.54 -24.01
C ILE A 18 29.97 16.55 -23.87
N ASN A 19 29.98 17.63 -24.64
CA ASN A 19 28.92 18.64 -24.66
C ASN A 19 27.58 18.07 -25.12
N GLY A 20 27.59 17.02 -25.93
CA GLY A 20 26.40 16.29 -26.38
C GLY A 20 25.87 15.26 -25.39
N LEU A 21 26.57 14.98 -24.30
CA LEU A 21 26.11 14.04 -23.27
C LEU A 21 25.04 14.73 -22.40
N THR A 22 23.80 14.27 -22.49
CA THR A 22 22.64 14.97 -21.92
C THR A 22 22.34 14.65 -20.46
N HIS A 23 22.93 13.58 -19.92
CA HIS A 23 22.64 13.12 -18.55
C HIS A 23 23.66 13.61 -17.51
N LEU A 24 24.81 14.14 -17.95
CA LEU A 24 25.73 14.79 -17.04
C LEU A 24 25.10 16.07 -16.47
N ASN A 25 25.26 16.31 -15.16
CA ASN A 25 24.92 17.61 -14.62
C ASN A 25 25.98 18.66 -15.03
N THR A 26 25.66 19.94 -14.85
CA THR A 26 26.55 21.04 -15.28
C THR A 26 27.93 20.96 -14.63
N ALA A 27 27.99 20.68 -13.32
CA ALA A 27 29.24 20.57 -12.58
C ALA A 27 30.13 19.41 -13.07
N GLN A 28 29.54 18.26 -13.39
CA GLN A 28 30.24 17.12 -13.98
C GLN A 28 30.82 17.49 -15.34
N ARG A 29 30.00 18.08 -16.19
CA ARG A 29 30.42 18.47 -17.55
C ARG A 29 31.57 19.48 -17.52
N GLU A 30 31.50 20.49 -16.66
CA GLU A 30 32.53 21.51 -16.52
C GLU A 30 33.87 20.90 -16.09
N GLN A 31 33.88 20.01 -15.09
CA GLN A 31 35.10 19.35 -14.64
C GLN A 31 35.69 18.40 -15.69
N ILE A 32 34.84 17.66 -16.41
CA ILE A 32 35.27 16.75 -17.46
C ILE A 32 35.84 17.54 -18.65
N ILE A 33 35.22 18.65 -19.06
CA ILE A 33 35.74 19.54 -20.11
C ILE A 33 37.09 20.14 -19.67
N ASN A 34 37.20 20.57 -18.43
CA ASN A 34 38.48 21.08 -17.88
C ASN A 34 39.58 20.04 -17.97
N LYS A 35 39.29 18.80 -17.59
CA LYS A 35 40.24 17.69 -17.68
C LYS A 35 40.63 17.40 -19.13
N ASN A 36 39.69 17.46 -20.06
CA ASN A 36 39.96 17.33 -21.49
C ASN A 36 40.90 18.42 -21.99
N THR A 37 40.63 19.67 -21.64
CA THR A 37 41.50 20.80 -22.01
C THR A 37 42.94 20.66 -21.51
N ASN A 38 43.10 20.15 -20.27
CA ASN A 38 44.39 19.99 -19.62
C ASN A 38 45.13 18.67 -19.95
N SER A 39 44.54 17.80 -20.76
CA SER A 39 45.13 16.53 -21.17
C SER A 39 46.42 16.78 -21.99
N LYS A 40 47.45 16.00 -21.75
CA LYS A 40 48.76 16.13 -22.37
C LYS A 40 48.97 15.17 -23.55
N THR A 41 48.15 14.11 -23.60
CA THR A 41 48.25 13.08 -24.62
C THR A 41 46.87 12.74 -25.19
N ARG A 42 46.85 12.18 -26.39
CA ARG A 42 45.60 11.67 -26.98
C ARG A 42 45.02 10.50 -26.21
N SER A 43 45.91 9.73 -25.55
CA SER A 43 45.47 8.63 -24.67
C SER A 43 44.66 9.16 -23.46
N GLU A 44 45.14 10.23 -22.80
CA GLU A 44 44.41 10.89 -21.72
C GLU A 44 43.09 11.46 -22.19
N VAL A 45 43.03 12.04 -23.38
CA VAL A 45 41.79 12.53 -23.98
C VAL A 45 40.78 11.37 -24.17
N ALA A 46 41.24 10.25 -24.72
CA ALA A 46 40.39 9.08 -24.95
C ALA A 46 39.89 8.46 -23.64
N GLU A 47 40.72 8.34 -22.63
CA GLU A 47 40.33 7.83 -21.29
C GLU A 47 39.30 8.72 -20.63
N ASN A 48 39.49 10.04 -20.69
CA ASN A 48 38.53 11.01 -20.13
C ASN A 48 37.17 10.96 -20.87
N LEU A 49 37.20 10.84 -22.20
CA LEU A 49 36.00 10.69 -23.00
C LEU A 49 35.25 9.39 -22.67
N ASN A 50 35.94 8.26 -22.56
CA ASN A 50 35.35 6.98 -22.19
C ASN A 50 34.71 7.06 -20.81
N ASN A 51 35.39 7.66 -19.86
CA ASN A 51 34.85 7.86 -18.50
C ASN A 51 33.62 8.78 -18.52
N ALA A 52 33.64 9.84 -19.31
CA ALA A 52 32.51 10.75 -19.45
C ALA A 52 31.27 10.04 -20.01
N GLN A 53 31.45 9.19 -21.03
CA GLN A 53 30.37 8.39 -21.61
C GLN A 53 29.83 7.37 -20.62
N ALA A 54 30.69 6.69 -19.87
CA ALA A 54 30.29 5.76 -18.81
C ALA A 54 29.52 6.48 -17.68
N LEU A 55 29.98 7.67 -17.28
CA LEU A 55 29.32 8.50 -16.29
C LEU A 55 27.91 8.94 -16.76
N ASP A 56 27.81 9.37 -18.03
CA ASP A 56 26.52 9.75 -18.62
C ASP A 56 25.52 8.59 -18.57
N GLN A 57 25.95 7.37 -18.91
CA GLN A 57 25.10 6.17 -18.82
C GLN A 57 24.68 5.85 -17.38
N ALA A 58 25.63 5.96 -16.44
CA ALA A 58 25.33 5.76 -15.02
C ALA A 58 24.33 6.80 -14.50
N MET A 59 24.48 8.06 -14.90
CA MET A 59 23.56 9.15 -14.55
C MET A 59 22.18 8.93 -15.15
N LYS A 60 22.09 8.50 -16.40
CA LYS A 60 20.82 8.13 -17.04
C LYS A 60 20.09 7.04 -16.25
N SER A 61 20.81 6.00 -15.85
CA SER A 61 20.24 4.90 -15.05
C SER A 61 19.76 5.40 -13.69
N LEU A 62 20.49 6.29 -13.06
CA LEU A 62 20.10 6.89 -11.77
C LEU A 62 18.84 7.77 -11.92
N GLU A 63 18.80 8.60 -12.96
CA GLU A 63 17.64 9.44 -13.27
C GLU A 63 16.37 8.60 -13.49
N ASN A 64 16.49 7.47 -14.20
CA ASN A 64 15.38 6.55 -14.43
C ASN A 64 14.85 5.95 -13.13
N VAL A 65 15.73 5.54 -12.24
CA VAL A 65 15.33 4.99 -10.92
C VAL A 65 14.63 6.06 -10.07
N VAL A 66 15.11 7.30 -10.10
CA VAL A 66 14.47 8.43 -9.41
C VAL A 66 13.11 8.75 -10.05
N ALA A 67 13.00 8.72 -11.37
CA ALA A 67 11.74 8.98 -12.08
C ALA A 67 10.65 7.96 -11.71
N GLU A 68 11.02 6.70 -11.40
CA GLU A 68 10.08 5.68 -10.95
C GLU A 68 9.59 5.87 -9.51
N SER A 69 10.19 6.77 -8.74
CA SER A 69 9.88 6.91 -7.30
C SER A 69 8.41 7.25 -7.03
N ASN A 70 7.76 8.05 -7.87
CA ASN A 70 6.34 8.37 -7.71
C ASN A 70 5.45 7.13 -7.94
N ASN A 71 5.78 6.30 -8.93
CA ASN A 71 5.08 5.04 -9.17
C ASN A 71 5.24 4.08 -8.00
N VAL A 72 6.46 3.97 -7.46
CA VAL A 72 6.74 3.15 -6.27
C VAL A 72 5.92 3.63 -5.08
N LYS A 73 5.90 4.93 -4.80
CA LYS A 73 5.15 5.51 -3.67
C LYS A 73 3.63 5.35 -3.77
N ASN A 74 3.10 5.22 -4.98
CA ASN A 74 1.69 4.95 -5.21
C ASN A 74 1.35 3.45 -5.29
N SER A 75 2.34 2.59 -5.20
CA SER A 75 2.16 1.14 -5.27
C SER A 75 1.82 0.52 -3.90
N SER A 76 1.20 -0.65 -3.93
CA SER A 76 0.87 -1.41 -2.72
C SER A 76 2.10 -1.74 -1.87
N LYS A 77 3.25 -2.02 -2.49
CA LYS A 77 4.48 -2.34 -1.76
C LYS A 77 4.97 -1.21 -0.87
N TYR A 78 4.72 0.05 -1.24
CA TYR A 78 5.06 1.22 -0.43
C TYR A 78 3.90 1.60 0.51
N LEU A 79 2.67 1.73 -0.02
CA LEU A 79 1.51 2.22 0.73
C LEU A 79 1.16 1.33 1.93
N ASN A 80 1.41 0.02 1.82
CA ASN A 80 1.12 -0.96 2.86
C ASN A 80 2.35 -1.35 3.68
N GLU A 81 3.47 -0.67 3.47
CA GLU A 81 4.69 -0.91 4.21
C GLU A 81 4.74 -0.12 5.53
N ASP A 82 5.54 -0.60 6.47
CA ASP A 82 5.81 0.11 7.72
C ASP A 82 6.63 1.38 7.45
N SER A 83 6.39 2.44 8.22
CA SER A 83 7.02 3.75 8.01
C SER A 83 8.55 3.70 8.01
N LYS A 84 9.15 2.79 8.79
CA LYS A 84 10.60 2.59 8.82
C LYS A 84 11.18 2.31 7.42
N PHE A 85 10.54 1.42 6.66
CA PHE A 85 11.03 1.04 5.33
C PHE A 85 10.62 2.07 4.27
N GLN A 86 9.48 2.71 4.43
CA GLN A 86 9.08 3.86 3.60
C GLN A 86 10.13 4.99 3.71
N ASP A 87 10.50 5.33 4.93
CA ASP A 87 11.49 6.39 5.20
C ASP A 87 12.87 6.02 4.64
N GLN A 88 13.29 4.77 4.75
CA GLN A 88 14.55 4.29 4.17
C GLN A 88 14.55 4.44 2.65
N TYR A 89 13.47 4.06 1.98
CA TYR A 89 13.33 4.27 0.54
C TYR A 89 13.37 5.75 0.18
N ASP A 90 12.59 6.58 0.86
CA ASP A 90 12.55 8.03 0.62
C ASP A 90 13.92 8.68 0.81
N GLN A 91 14.67 8.26 1.82
CA GLN A 91 16.01 8.76 2.07
C GLN A 91 16.96 8.41 0.93
N LYS A 92 16.92 7.17 0.41
CA LYS A 92 17.79 6.77 -0.71
C LYS A 92 17.43 7.49 -2.00
N VAL A 93 16.15 7.73 -2.26
CA VAL A 93 15.70 8.56 -3.39
C VAL A 93 16.22 10.00 -3.24
N THR A 94 16.19 10.57 -2.05
CA THR A 94 16.71 11.91 -1.77
C THR A 94 18.23 11.97 -2.03
N GLU A 95 18.99 10.98 -1.56
CA GLU A 95 20.44 10.89 -1.83
C GLU A 95 20.71 10.84 -3.35
N ALA A 96 19.91 10.12 -4.11
CA ALA A 96 20.03 10.04 -5.56
C ALA A 96 19.73 11.39 -6.23
N LYS A 97 18.66 12.07 -5.80
CA LYS A 97 18.31 13.41 -6.30
C LYS A 97 19.42 14.42 -5.99
N ASP A 98 20.00 14.36 -4.81
CA ASP A 98 21.11 15.24 -4.41
C ASP A 98 22.33 15.05 -5.31
N LEU A 99 22.66 13.81 -5.66
CA LEU A 99 23.75 13.52 -6.59
C LEU A 99 23.44 14.07 -7.99
N ILE A 100 22.24 13.86 -8.51
CA ILE A 100 21.81 14.37 -9.82
C ILE A 100 21.95 15.91 -9.87
N ASN A 101 21.61 16.58 -8.79
CA ASN A 101 21.53 18.04 -8.70
C ASN A 101 22.80 18.69 -8.12
N GLN A 102 23.91 17.96 -7.97
CA GLN A 102 25.17 18.53 -7.48
C GLN A 102 25.61 19.72 -8.35
N THR A 103 25.92 20.83 -7.70
CA THR A 103 26.44 22.04 -8.34
C THR A 103 27.91 22.30 -8.02
N THR A 104 28.41 21.68 -6.95
CA THR A 104 29.82 21.74 -6.49
C THR A 104 30.28 20.34 -6.13
N ASN A 105 31.58 20.10 -6.24
CA ASN A 105 32.20 18.80 -5.91
C ASN A 105 31.44 17.62 -6.52
N PRO A 106 31.24 17.61 -7.86
CA PRO A 106 30.40 16.61 -8.48
C PRO A 106 31.01 15.21 -8.38
N THR A 107 30.18 14.20 -8.34
CA THR A 107 30.59 12.81 -8.45
C THR A 107 30.97 12.52 -9.89
N LEU A 108 32.24 12.12 -10.13
CA LEU A 108 32.77 11.88 -11.46
C LEU A 108 32.99 10.40 -11.78
N GLU A 109 32.87 9.53 -10.79
CA GLU A 109 33.14 8.10 -10.94
C GLU A 109 31.82 7.35 -11.21
N PRO A 110 31.69 6.67 -12.37
CA PRO A 110 30.47 5.91 -12.69
C PRO A 110 30.08 4.89 -11.61
N ASN A 111 31.06 4.22 -11.00
CA ASN A 111 30.82 3.24 -9.94
C ASN A 111 30.17 3.86 -8.69
N LYS A 112 30.52 5.08 -8.33
CA LYS A 112 29.90 5.79 -7.20
C LYS A 112 28.44 6.14 -7.48
N VAL A 113 28.13 6.49 -8.72
CA VAL A 113 26.75 6.71 -9.17
C VAL A 113 25.94 5.41 -9.10
N ASP A 114 26.53 4.31 -9.57
CA ASP A 114 25.89 2.99 -9.52
C ASP A 114 25.63 2.51 -8.08
N ILE A 115 26.51 2.81 -7.15
CA ILE A 115 26.29 2.50 -5.72
C ILE A 115 25.05 3.21 -5.20
N ILE A 116 24.86 4.48 -5.51
CA ILE A 116 23.68 5.24 -5.08
C ILE A 116 22.40 4.67 -5.73
N LYS A 117 22.45 4.38 -7.02
CA LYS A 117 21.35 3.72 -7.72
C LYS A 117 20.99 2.39 -7.05
N ASN A 118 21.98 1.54 -6.78
CA ASN A 118 21.75 0.21 -6.19
C ASN A 118 21.18 0.30 -4.77
N ARG A 119 21.52 1.34 -4.01
CA ARG A 119 20.93 1.60 -2.70
C ARG A 119 19.44 1.92 -2.78
N VAL A 120 19.03 2.70 -3.79
CA VAL A 120 17.61 2.95 -4.04
C VAL A 120 16.88 1.65 -4.38
N LEU A 121 17.44 0.85 -5.30
CA LEU A 121 16.85 -0.43 -5.69
C LEU A 121 16.76 -1.42 -4.53
N ALA A 122 17.79 -1.48 -3.69
CA ALA A 122 17.77 -2.33 -2.49
C ALA A 122 16.70 -1.90 -1.49
N ALA A 123 16.56 -0.59 -1.26
CA ALA A 123 15.51 -0.05 -0.39
C ALA A 123 14.10 -0.32 -0.95
N GLU A 124 13.92 -0.25 -2.27
CA GLU A 124 12.68 -0.63 -2.95
C GLU A 124 12.36 -2.12 -2.77
N ASN A 125 13.36 -3.00 -2.93
CA ASN A 125 13.19 -4.44 -2.74
C ASN A 125 12.84 -4.82 -1.30
N ASN A 126 13.14 -3.98 -0.33
CA ASN A 126 12.75 -4.15 1.07
C ASN A 126 11.31 -3.69 1.36
N LEU A 127 10.62 -3.12 0.40
CA LEU A 127 9.21 -2.73 0.52
C LEU A 127 8.33 -3.96 0.29
N LEU A 128 7.84 -4.54 1.37
CA LEU A 128 7.02 -5.76 1.38
C LEU A 128 5.55 -5.49 1.72
N GLY A 129 5.09 -4.27 1.47
CA GLY A 129 3.72 -3.86 1.82
C GLY A 129 2.65 -4.67 1.11
N ALA A 130 2.88 -5.08 -0.13
CA ALA A 130 1.93 -5.92 -0.86
C ALA A 130 1.76 -7.30 -0.21
N GLU A 131 2.85 -7.91 0.21
CA GLU A 131 2.87 -9.20 0.91
C GLU A 131 2.23 -9.08 2.29
N LYS A 132 2.49 -7.98 3.00
CA LYS A 132 1.86 -7.68 4.29
C LYS A 132 0.34 -7.50 4.15
N LEU A 133 -0.11 -6.81 3.10
CA LEU A 133 -1.53 -6.68 2.80
C LEU A 133 -2.17 -8.05 2.52
N ALA A 134 -1.53 -8.87 1.70
CA ALA A 134 -2.02 -10.23 1.40
C ALA A 134 -2.11 -11.10 2.66
N TYR A 135 -1.11 -11.02 3.53
CA TYR A 135 -1.13 -11.71 4.82
C TYR A 135 -2.29 -11.25 5.71
N ASP A 136 -2.46 -9.93 5.85
CA ASP A 136 -3.53 -9.37 6.67
C ASP A 136 -4.93 -9.77 6.16
N LYS A 137 -5.12 -9.81 4.83
CA LYS A 137 -6.36 -10.28 4.20
C LYS A 137 -6.65 -11.74 4.49
N ALA A 138 -5.65 -12.60 4.34
CA ALA A 138 -5.78 -14.03 4.60
C ALA A 138 -6.11 -14.30 6.08
N LYS A 139 -5.42 -13.60 6.99
CA LYS A 139 -5.68 -13.69 8.43
C LYS A 139 -7.08 -13.19 8.78
N ALA A 140 -7.49 -12.06 8.23
CA ALA A 140 -8.83 -11.50 8.46
C ALA A 140 -9.92 -12.45 7.96
N GLN A 141 -9.74 -13.06 6.80
CA GLN A 141 -10.68 -14.06 6.28
C GLN A 141 -10.81 -15.25 7.24
N TYR A 142 -9.69 -15.76 7.72
CA TYR A 142 -9.68 -16.85 8.70
C TYR A 142 -10.47 -16.46 9.97
N ASP A 143 -10.21 -15.25 10.50
CA ASP A 143 -10.90 -14.75 11.70
C ASP A 143 -12.42 -14.62 11.46
N ILE A 144 -12.85 -14.17 10.28
CA ILE A 144 -14.27 -14.03 9.92
C ILE A 144 -14.92 -15.40 9.75
N ASP A 145 -14.26 -16.34 9.11
CA ASP A 145 -14.78 -17.71 8.93
C ASP A 145 -15.03 -18.39 10.27
N ASP A 146 -14.25 -18.05 11.30
CA ASP A 146 -14.39 -18.56 12.66
C ASP A 146 -15.47 -17.83 13.50
N MET A 147 -16.02 -16.73 13.02
CA MET A 147 -17.10 -16.01 13.73
C MET A 147 -18.39 -16.82 13.71
N LYS A 148 -18.93 -17.11 14.88
CA LYS A 148 -20.03 -18.07 15.07
C LYS A 148 -21.42 -17.47 14.91
N ASN A 149 -21.53 -16.15 14.98
CA ASN A 149 -22.83 -15.48 15.04
C ASN A 149 -23.25 -14.86 13.69
N LEU A 150 -22.31 -14.57 12.82
CA LEU A 150 -22.60 -14.07 11.48
C LEU A 150 -23.28 -15.15 10.62
N ASN A 151 -24.26 -14.74 9.81
CA ASN A 151 -24.83 -15.61 8.78
C ASN A 151 -23.92 -15.66 7.54
N ASP A 152 -24.21 -16.59 6.62
CA ASP A 152 -23.37 -16.81 5.45
C ASP A 152 -23.32 -15.60 4.51
N ALA A 153 -24.44 -14.87 4.33
CA ALA A 153 -24.49 -13.68 3.50
C ALA A 153 -23.61 -12.55 4.08
N GLN A 154 -23.66 -12.34 5.39
CA GLN A 154 -22.80 -11.37 6.08
C GLN A 154 -21.32 -11.71 5.93
N LYS A 155 -20.95 -12.97 6.14
CA LYS A 155 -19.55 -13.42 5.95
C LYS A 155 -19.07 -13.21 4.52
N GLN A 156 -19.87 -13.59 3.53
CA GLN A 156 -19.52 -13.43 2.12
C GLN A 156 -19.31 -11.96 1.74
N SER A 157 -20.20 -11.09 2.19
CA SER A 157 -20.11 -9.65 1.93
C SER A 157 -18.84 -9.05 2.53
N ILE A 158 -18.54 -9.38 3.78
CA ILE A 158 -17.36 -8.87 4.48
C ILE A 158 -16.06 -9.40 3.85
N VAL A 159 -15.99 -10.69 3.54
CA VAL A 159 -14.83 -11.31 2.90
C VAL A 159 -14.58 -10.68 1.52
N LYS A 160 -15.62 -10.42 0.74
CA LYS A 160 -15.53 -9.73 -0.54
C LYS A 160 -14.94 -8.32 -0.38
N ALA A 161 -15.41 -7.56 0.61
CA ALA A 161 -14.89 -6.23 0.90
C ALA A 161 -13.41 -6.28 1.29
N ILE A 162 -13.00 -7.25 2.11
CA ILE A 162 -11.61 -7.45 2.50
C ILE A 162 -10.73 -7.80 1.30
N LYS A 163 -11.18 -8.70 0.43
CA LYS A 163 -10.44 -9.06 -0.79
C LYS A 163 -10.17 -7.84 -1.69
N ASN A 164 -11.11 -6.90 -1.74
CA ASN A 164 -11.02 -5.71 -2.57
C ASN A 164 -10.35 -4.51 -1.88
N ALA A 165 -10.06 -4.59 -0.59
CA ALA A 165 -9.45 -3.50 0.14
C ALA A 165 -8.00 -3.24 -0.33
N PRO A 166 -7.64 -2.00 -0.72
CA PRO A 166 -6.31 -1.68 -1.20
C PRO A 166 -5.30 -1.40 -0.09
N LEU A 167 -5.76 -1.20 1.16
CA LEU A 167 -4.93 -0.79 2.29
C LEU A 167 -5.11 -1.71 3.50
N ARG A 168 -4.01 -1.96 4.21
CA ARG A 168 -4.00 -2.71 5.48
C ARG A 168 -4.90 -2.07 6.54
N THR A 169 -4.95 -0.73 6.58
CA THR A 169 -5.83 0.00 7.49
C THR A 169 -7.31 -0.28 7.22
N GLU A 170 -7.70 -0.41 5.96
CA GLU A 170 -9.07 -0.77 5.58
C GLU A 170 -9.39 -2.21 5.97
N VAL A 171 -8.47 -3.14 5.78
CA VAL A 171 -8.63 -4.53 6.23
C VAL A 171 -8.87 -4.58 7.74
N LYS A 172 -8.08 -3.82 8.51
CA LYS A 172 -8.23 -3.73 9.96
C LYS A 172 -9.59 -3.18 10.36
N GLN A 173 -10.06 -2.12 9.69
CA GLN A 173 -11.37 -1.52 9.94
C GLN A 173 -12.51 -2.49 9.63
N LEU A 174 -12.43 -3.17 8.49
CA LEU A 174 -13.45 -4.16 8.08
C LEU A 174 -13.50 -5.35 9.05
N LEU A 175 -12.35 -5.82 9.53
CA LEU A 175 -12.28 -6.88 10.54
C LEU A 175 -12.92 -6.43 11.86
N GLN A 176 -12.66 -5.20 12.30
CA GLN A 176 -13.26 -4.66 13.52
C GLN A 176 -14.78 -4.52 13.37
N GLN A 177 -15.26 -4.03 12.23
CA GLN A 177 -16.69 -3.97 11.93
C GLN A 177 -17.34 -5.36 11.93
N ALA A 178 -16.64 -6.37 11.43
CA ALA A 178 -17.11 -7.75 11.46
C ALA A 178 -17.25 -8.28 12.89
N LYS A 179 -16.27 -7.99 13.76
CA LYS A 179 -16.32 -8.35 15.19
C LYS A 179 -17.48 -7.68 15.90
N ASP A 180 -17.70 -6.39 15.64
CA ASP A 180 -18.82 -5.63 16.21
C ASP A 180 -20.17 -6.21 15.75
N LEU A 181 -20.29 -6.53 14.46
CA LEU A 181 -21.49 -7.15 13.92
C LEU A 181 -21.73 -8.56 14.50
N ASP A 182 -20.67 -9.35 14.67
CA ASP A 182 -20.77 -10.67 15.30
C ASP A 182 -21.29 -10.58 16.74
N ASN A 183 -20.84 -9.58 17.51
CA ASN A 183 -21.34 -9.31 18.84
C ASN A 183 -22.82 -8.89 18.84
N ASP A 184 -23.22 -8.04 17.92
CA ASP A 184 -24.62 -7.62 17.79
C ASP A 184 -25.52 -8.80 17.36
N MET A 185 -25.04 -9.64 16.47
CA MET A 185 -25.73 -10.88 16.06
C MET A 185 -25.88 -11.85 17.24
N LYS A 186 -24.85 -11.96 18.08
CA LYS A 186 -24.93 -12.75 19.31
C LYS A 186 -26.01 -12.20 20.25
N ALA A 187 -26.04 -10.89 20.46
CA ALA A 187 -27.07 -10.25 21.29
C ALA A 187 -28.47 -10.49 20.72
N LEU A 188 -28.64 -10.41 19.40
CA LEU A 188 -29.92 -10.70 18.75
C LEU A 188 -30.35 -12.16 18.93
N LYS A 189 -29.45 -13.11 18.77
CA LYS A 189 -29.70 -14.54 18.99
C LYS A 189 -30.09 -14.83 20.42
N ASP A 190 -29.33 -14.30 21.38
CA ASP A 190 -29.58 -14.51 22.82
C ASP A 190 -30.94 -13.93 23.21
N LYS A 191 -31.28 -12.74 22.73
CA LYS A 191 -32.55 -12.09 23.02
C LYS A 191 -33.73 -12.82 22.38
N THR A 192 -33.59 -13.25 21.14
CA THR A 192 -34.58 -14.03 20.41
C THR A 192 -34.86 -15.36 21.13
N GLN A 193 -33.81 -16.05 21.58
CA GLN A 193 -33.93 -17.29 22.34
C GLN A 193 -34.68 -17.07 23.64
N GLN A 194 -34.40 -15.98 24.38
CA GLN A 194 -35.08 -15.64 25.61
C GLN A 194 -36.57 -15.38 25.36
N VAL A 195 -36.91 -14.64 24.31
CA VAL A 195 -38.31 -14.36 23.95
C VAL A 195 -39.07 -15.66 23.60
N ILE A 196 -38.43 -16.58 22.87
CA ILE A 196 -39.00 -17.89 22.55
C ILE A 196 -39.33 -18.68 23.85
N ILE A 197 -38.43 -18.67 24.80
CA ILE A 197 -38.65 -19.31 26.13
C ILE A 197 -39.82 -18.65 26.85
N ASP A 198 -39.89 -17.33 26.86
CA ASP A 198 -40.93 -16.55 27.54
C ASP A 198 -42.31 -16.72 26.92
N LYS A 199 -42.44 -17.15 25.65
CA LYS A 199 -43.71 -17.50 25.03
C LYS A 199 -44.48 -18.62 25.75
N ALA A 200 -43.81 -19.44 26.55
CA ALA A 200 -44.43 -20.46 27.37
C ALA A 200 -44.97 -19.91 28.69
N SER A 201 -44.67 -18.65 29.05
CA SER A 201 -45.10 -18.04 30.31
C SER A 201 -46.57 -17.58 30.26
N PRO A 202 -47.24 -17.52 31.46
CA PRO A 202 -48.57 -16.94 31.55
C PRO A 202 -48.68 -15.51 31.04
N ASN A 203 -47.65 -14.70 31.19
CA ASN A 203 -47.60 -13.32 30.68
C ASN A 203 -47.84 -13.25 29.18
N TYR A 204 -47.32 -14.23 28.42
CA TYR A 204 -47.60 -14.31 26.98
C TYR A 204 -48.93 -14.97 26.70
N THR A 205 -49.25 -16.13 27.29
CA THR A 205 -50.45 -16.90 26.98
C THR A 205 -51.73 -16.14 27.31
N GLU A 206 -51.69 -15.32 28.36
CA GLU A 206 -52.81 -14.48 28.78
C GLU A 206 -52.85 -13.07 28.17
N SER A 207 -51.87 -12.74 27.31
CA SER A 207 -51.79 -11.42 26.66
C SER A 207 -52.80 -11.32 25.52
N SER A 208 -53.14 -10.07 25.10
CA SER A 208 -54.02 -9.80 23.97
C SER A 208 -53.45 -10.30 22.64
N ASP A 209 -54.32 -10.58 21.68
CA ASP A 209 -53.93 -11.03 20.34
C ASP A 209 -53.01 -10.02 19.63
N ASP A 210 -53.27 -8.71 19.79
CA ASP A 210 -52.43 -7.66 19.22
C ASP A 210 -51.00 -7.69 19.75
N ARG A 211 -50.81 -7.95 21.05
CA ARG A 211 -49.46 -8.09 21.66
C ARG A 211 -48.76 -9.35 21.19
N LYS A 212 -49.50 -10.46 21.06
CA LYS A 212 -48.95 -11.70 20.50
C LYS A 212 -48.51 -11.52 19.07
N GLU A 213 -49.26 -10.83 18.24
CA GLU A 213 -48.96 -10.55 16.87
C GLU A 213 -47.69 -9.66 16.73
N THR A 214 -47.61 -8.58 17.51
CA THR A 214 -46.44 -7.68 17.55
C THR A 214 -45.18 -8.45 17.92
N LEU A 215 -45.25 -9.30 18.94
CA LEU A 215 -44.12 -10.14 19.38
C LEU A 215 -43.70 -11.11 18.26
N ASN A 216 -44.68 -11.78 17.63
CA ASN A 216 -44.39 -12.73 16.56
C ASN A 216 -43.77 -12.05 15.33
N GLN A 217 -44.19 -10.83 14.97
CA GLN A 217 -43.58 -10.05 13.91
C GLN A 217 -42.12 -9.71 14.24
N SER A 218 -41.85 -9.28 15.48
CA SER A 218 -40.48 -8.99 15.93
C SER A 218 -39.58 -10.23 15.86
N LEU A 219 -40.12 -11.40 16.26
CA LEU A 219 -39.39 -12.68 16.15
C LEU A 219 -39.12 -13.06 14.71
N ASN A 220 -40.11 -12.91 13.82
CA ASN A 220 -39.93 -13.21 12.39
C ASN A 220 -38.86 -12.32 11.75
N ASN A 221 -38.84 -11.04 12.09
CA ASN A 221 -37.82 -10.10 11.62
C ASN A 221 -36.44 -10.50 12.12
N ALA A 222 -36.33 -10.93 13.36
CA ALA A 222 -35.06 -11.41 13.92
C ALA A 222 -34.60 -12.70 13.24
N GLU A 223 -35.49 -13.67 13.02
CA GLU A 223 -35.18 -14.95 12.39
C GLU A 223 -34.76 -14.78 10.93
N ALA A 224 -35.30 -13.77 10.20
CA ALA A 224 -34.90 -13.43 8.85
C ALA A 224 -33.40 -12.99 8.75
N ILE A 225 -32.82 -12.55 9.84
CA ILE A 225 -31.40 -12.18 9.93
C ILE A 225 -30.57 -13.32 10.54
N ILE A 226 -31.06 -13.95 11.59
CA ILE A 226 -30.33 -14.96 12.38
C ILE A 226 -30.06 -16.24 11.58
N ASN A 227 -30.95 -16.61 10.66
CA ASN A 227 -30.81 -17.86 9.92
C ASN A 227 -29.43 -17.91 9.23
N LYS A 228 -28.66 -18.96 9.55
CA LYS A 228 -27.31 -19.10 9.09
C LYS A 228 -27.20 -19.12 7.56
N THR A 229 -28.04 -19.90 6.90
CA THR A 229 -27.99 -20.15 5.45
C THR A 229 -28.78 -19.12 4.65
N ASN A 230 -29.95 -18.74 5.15
CA ASN A 230 -30.92 -17.91 4.44
C ASN A 230 -31.06 -16.49 5.03
N GLY A 231 -30.27 -16.15 6.06
CA GLY A 231 -30.28 -14.83 6.66
C GLY A 231 -29.85 -13.76 5.67
N THR A 232 -30.43 -12.57 5.81
CA THR A 232 -30.08 -11.43 4.96
C THR A 232 -28.71 -10.87 5.32
N ASP A 233 -28.07 -10.19 4.37
CA ASP A 233 -26.83 -9.44 4.59
C ASP A 233 -27.12 -8.15 5.36
N ALA A 234 -27.50 -8.29 6.62
CA ALA A 234 -27.82 -7.17 7.49
C ALA A 234 -26.55 -6.55 8.07
N ASN A 235 -26.44 -5.22 7.98
CA ASN A 235 -25.38 -4.46 8.64
C ASN A 235 -25.70 -4.22 10.13
N LYS A 236 -24.76 -3.64 10.86
CA LYS A 236 -24.88 -3.34 12.28
C LYS A 236 -26.16 -2.56 12.62
N GLU A 237 -26.47 -1.51 11.87
CA GLU A 237 -27.64 -0.66 12.09
C GLU A 237 -28.93 -1.45 11.88
N GLN A 238 -29.01 -2.28 10.85
CA GLN A 238 -30.17 -3.13 10.57
C GLN A 238 -30.37 -4.18 11.66
N VAL A 239 -29.30 -4.77 12.19
CA VAL A 239 -29.35 -5.71 13.32
C VAL A 239 -29.85 -4.99 14.59
N GLU A 240 -29.37 -3.82 14.90
CA GLU A 240 -29.80 -3.01 16.04
C GLU A 240 -31.27 -2.59 15.94
N GLN A 241 -31.73 -2.25 14.73
CA GLN A 241 -33.14 -1.92 14.48
C GLN A 241 -34.10 -3.08 14.78
N VAL A 242 -33.65 -4.32 14.60
CA VAL A 242 -34.41 -5.52 14.91
C VAL A 242 -34.22 -5.91 16.38
N LEU A 243 -33.05 -5.76 16.95
CA LEU A 243 -32.72 -6.06 18.33
C LEU A 243 -33.54 -5.21 19.32
N ASN A 244 -33.65 -3.90 19.07
CA ASN A 244 -34.35 -2.97 19.96
C ASN A 244 -35.85 -3.30 20.11
N PRO A 245 -36.61 -3.53 19.04
CA PRO A 245 -38.01 -3.97 19.15
C PRO A 245 -38.20 -5.28 19.88
N VAL A 246 -37.36 -6.30 19.63
CA VAL A 246 -37.39 -7.60 20.35
C VAL A 246 -37.16 -7.38 21.84
N SER A 247 -36.17 -6.59 22.21
CA SER A 247 -35.82 -6.26 23.58
C SER A 247 -36.96 -5.50 24.29
N TYR A 248 -37.57 -4.53 23.61
CA TYR A 248 -38.67 -3.72 24.14
C TYR A 248 -39.96 -4.53 24.35
N THR A 249 -40.29 -5.38 23.36
CA THR A 249 -41.48 -6.21 23.40
C THR A 249 -41.36 -7.25 24.53
N HIS A 250 -40.19 -7.78 24.76
CA HIS A 250 -39.88 -8.70 25.85
C HIS A 250 -40.12 -8.07 27.25
N LEU A 251 -39.71 -6.80 27.42
CA LEU A 251 -39.87 -6.10 28.74
C LEU A 251 -41.34 -5.72 29.02
N ARG A 252 -42.21 -5.67 28.03
CA ARG A 252 -43.63 -5.32 28.15
C ARG A 252 -44.58 -6.51 28.13
N ALA A 253 -44.07 -7.66 27.75
CA ALA A 253 -44.83 -8.90 27.81
C ALA A 253 -44.75 -9.51 29.20
#